data_89663acb542debfebac42077110b66b4
#
_entry.id   89663acb542debfebac42077110b66b4
#
_cell.length_a   1.000
_cell.length_b   1.000
_cell.length_c   1.000
_cell.angle_alpha   90.00
_cell.angle_beta   90.00
_cell.angle_gamma   90.00
#
_symmetry.space_group_name_H-M   'P 1'
#
loop_
_entity.id
_entity.type
_entity.pdbx_description
1 polymer ?
#
loop_
_entity_poly.entity_id
_entity_poly.type
_entity_poly.pdbx_seq_one_letter_code
_entity_poly.pdbx_strand_id
1 'polypeptide(L)'
;MFLRGLRIETTIGIYDWEKQIKQPVVLDLEMGADVARGAATDRIEDALDYKRVSKRLKEFVAESRFELVETLAERCAALLREEFGIPWLRLSVNKIGAVSGAADVVVIIERGERSGGA
;
A
#
# COMPACT_ATOMS: atom_id res chain seq x y z
N MET A 1 6.70 8.51 -7.69
CA MET A 1 5.27 8.86 -7.51
C MET A 1 4.81 8.47 -6.12
N PHE A 2 4.04 9.33 -5.47
CA PHE A 2 3.51 9.08 -4.13
C PHE A 2 2.00 8.99 -4.15
N LEU A 3 1.47 8.01 -3.41
CA LEU A 3 0.06 7.90 -3.09
C LEU A 3 -0.03 7.86 -1.57
N ARG A 4 -0.58 8.91 -0.96
CA ARG A 4 -0.53 9.09 0.49
C ARG A 4 -1.91 9.14 1.13
N GLY A 5 -1.97 8.70 2.39
CA GLY A 5 -3.18 8.82 3.21
C GLY A 5 -4.34 7.96 2.74
N LEU A 6 -4.06 6.82 2.11
CA LEU A 6 -5.11 5.91 1.66
C LEU A 6 -5.66 5.15 2.87
N ARG A 7 -6.82 5.58 3.34
CA ARG A 7 -7.46 4.99 4.52
C ARG A 7 -8.45 3.90 4.11
N ILE A 8 -8.30 2.73 4.73
CA ILE A 8 -9.14 1.57 4.42
C ILE A 8 -9.55 0.88 5.72
N GLU A 9 -10.82 0.53 5.84
CA GLU A 9 -11.30 -0.27 6.96
C GLU A 9 -11.10 -1.75 6.62
N THR A 10 -10.42 -2.48 7.51
CA THR A 10 -10.10 -3.89 7.27
C THR A 10 -10.09 -4.68 8.58
N THR A 11 -10.15 -5.99 8.44
CA THR A 11 -9.99 -6.90 9.59
C THR A 11 -8.52 -7.23 9.73
N ILE A 12 -7.90 -6.82 10.84
CA ILE A 12 -6.46 -6.97 11.09
C ILE A 12 -6.20 -7.12 12.58
N GLY A 13 -5.44 -8.15 12.97
CA GLY A 13 -5.05 -8.36 14.36
C GLY A 13 -5.05 -9.81 14.78
N ILE A 14 -4.38 -10.08 15.91
CA ILE A 14 -4.22 -11.44 16.45
C ILE A 14 -5.29 -11.83 17.47
N TYR A 15 -5.94 -10.84 18.07
CA TYR A 15 -6.93 -11.11 19.11
C TYR A 15 -8.29 -11.46 18.51
N ASP A 16 -9.06 -12.30 19.23
CA ASP A 16 -10.37 -12.72 18.75
C ASP A 16 -11.32 -11.54 18.49
N TRP A 17 -11.31 -10.53 19.36
CA TRP A 17 -12.17 -9.37 19.19
C TRP A 17 -11.80 -8.57 17.94
N GLU A 18 -10.49 -8.54 17.57
CA GLU A 18 -10.04 -7.87 16.37
C GLU A 18 -10.55 -8.57 15.10
N LYS A 19 -10.75 -9.87 15.16
CA LYS A 19 -11.24 -10.66 14.03
C LYS A 19 -12.75 -10.46 13.78
N GLN A 20 -13.43 -9.80 14.70
CA GLN A 20 -14.87 -9.55 14.62
C GLN A 20 -15.22 -8.13 14.16
N ILE A 21 -14.24 -7.25 14.01
CA ILE A 21 -14.46 -5.85 13.69
C ILE A 21 -13.60 -5.38 12.52
N LYS A 22 -13.95 -4.23 11.98
CA LYS A 22 -13.12 -3.50 11.01
C LYS A 22 -12.34 -2.43 11.75
N GLN A 23 -11.08 -2.29 11.40
CA GLN A 23 -10.19 -1.26 11.97
C GLN A 23 -9.56 -0.46 10.83
N PRO A 24 -9.28 0.83 11.05
CA PRO A 24 -8.66 1.65 10.02
C PRO A 24 -7.17 1.36 9.88
N VAL A 25 -6.73 1.24 8.65
CA VAL A 25 -5.32 1.28 8.30
C VAL A 25 -5.13 2.41 7.30
N VAL A 26 -3.97 3.05 7.35
CA VAL A 26 -3.60 4.10 6.40
C VAL A 26 -2.35 3.67 5.66
N LEU A 27 -2.43 3.64 4.34
CA LEU A 27 -1.31 3.27 3.48
C LEU A 27 -0.70 4.51 2.85
N ASP A 28 0.62 4.58 2.88
CA ASP A 28 1.40 5.56 2.12
C ASP A 28 2.33 4.79 1.20
N LEU A 29 2.32 5.12 -0.07
CA LEU A 29 3.02 4.37 -1.10
C LEU A 29 3.86 5.28 -1.95
N GLU A 30 5.15 4.97 -2.05
CA GLU A 30 6.05 5.56 -3.03
C GLU A 30 6.35 4.51 -4.09
N MET A 31 6.22 4.87 -5.37
CA MET A 31 6.39 3.95 -6.49
C MET A 31 7.41 4.49 -7.47
N GLY A 32 8.31 3.62 -7.94
CA GLY A 32 9.15 3.92 -9.08
C GLY A 32 8.29 3.90 -10.33
N ALA A 33 8.27 5.01 -11.06
CA ALA A 33 7.51 5.16 -12.30
C ALA A 33 8.25 6.09 -13.25
N ASP A 34 8.09 5.84 -14.56
CA ASP A 34 8.65 6.73 -15.58
C ASP A 34 7.73 7.93 -15.80
N VAL A 35 7.92 8.94 -14.96
CA VAL A 35 7.13 10.16 -15.01
C VAL A 35 7.36 10.91 -16.34
N ALA A 36 8.57 10.84 -16.87
CA ALA A 36 8.93 11.56 -18.10
C ALA A 36 8.11 11.08 -19.30
N ARG A 37 7.87 9.80 -19.41
CA ARG A 37 7.09 9.25 -20.52
C ARG A 37 5.66 9.77 -20.54
N GLY A 38 4.98 9.72 -19.39
CA GLY A 38 3.63 10.25 -19.26
C GLY A 38 3.56 11.74 -19.52
N ALA A 39 4.52 12.50 -19.00
CA ALA A 39 4.58 13.93 -19.19
C ALA A 39 4.84 14.34 -20.65
N ALA A 40 5.61 13.53 -21.39
CA ALA A 40 5.92 13.81 -22.79
C ALA A 40 4.71 13.66 -23.70
N THR A 41 3.82 12.72 -23.43
CA THR A 41 2.69 12.40 -24.29
C THR A 41 1.33 12.87 -23.75
N ASP A 42 1.26 13.15 -22.45
CA ASP A 42 0.02 13.48 -21.74
C ASP A 42 -1.07 12.40 -21.92
N ARG A 43 -0.65 11.13 -22.05
CA ARG A 43 -1.55 10.01 -22.26
C ARG A 43 -1.48 9.06 -21.07
N ILE A 44 -2.64 8.60 -20.61
CA ILE A 44 -2.72 7.68 -19.45
C ILE A 44 -2.02 6.34 -19.74
N GLU A 45 -1.99 5.88 -20.99
CA GLU A 45 -1.32 4.64 -21.38
C GLU A 45 0.19 4.71 -21.15
N ASP A 46 0.74 5.91 -21.14
CA ASP A 46 2.18 6.15 -20.93
C ASP A 46 2.50 6.52 -19.48
N ALA A 47 1.52 6.52 -18.61
CA ALA A 47 1.66 6.85 -17.21
C ALA A 47 1.25 5.67 -16.33
N LEU A 48 1.73 5.67 -15.08
CA LEU A 48 1.23 4.75 -14.07
C LEU A 48 -0.16 5.24 -13.61
N ASP A 49 -1.17 4.39 -13.80
CA ASP A 49 -2.55 4.75 -13.44
C ASP A 49 -2.76 4.57 -11.93
N TYR A 50 -2.50 5.62 -11.17
CA TYR A 50 -2.63 5.61 -9.72
C TYR A 50 -4.06 5.38 -9.23
N LYS A 51 -5.08 5.69 -10.05
CA LYS A 51 -6.47 5.42 -9.69
C LYS A 51 -6.76 3.93 -9.67
N ARG A 52 -6.22 3.19 -10.63
CA ARG A 52 -6.34 1.73 -10.67
C ARG A 52 -5.60 1.09 -9.51
N VAL A 53 -4.40 1.59 -9.19
CA VAL A 53 -3.62 1.13 -8.04
C VAL A 53 -4.41 1.35 -6.75
N SER A 54 -4.93 2.55 -6.55
CA SER A 54 -5.73 2.89 -5.37
C SER A 54 -6.96 2.00 -5.24
N LYS A 55 -7.70 1.84 -6.31
CA LYS A 55 -8.92 1.01 -6.33
C LYS A 55 -8.60 -0.45 -5.96
N ARG A 56 -7.55 -1.00 -6.57
CA ARG A 56 -7.17 -2.38 -6.33
C ARG A 56 -6.70 -2.59 -4.88
N LEU A 57 -5.93 -1.66 -4.34
CA LEU A 57 -5.50 -1.72 -2.94
C LEU A 57 -6.69 -1.65 -1.99
N LYS A 58 -7.64 -0.76 -2.23
CA LYS A 58 -8.84 -0.65 -1.40
C LYS A 58 -9.62 -1.97 -1.39
N GLU A 59 -9.81 -2.58 -2.55
CA GLU A 59 -10.52 -3.85 -2.67
C GLU A 59 -9.79 -4.96 -1.92
N PHE A 60 -8.50 -5.10 -2.16
CA PHE A 60 -7.68 -6.14 -1.54
C PHE A 60 -7.63 -6.01 -0.02
N VAL A 61 -7.32 -4.82 0.47
CA VAL A 61 -7.15 -4.58 1.91
C VAL A 61 -8.50 -4.70 2.64
N ALA A 62 -9.57 -4.16 2.07
CA ALA A 62 -10.89 -4.23 2.69
C ALA A 62 -11.37 -5.66 2.90
N GLU A 63 -11.01 -6.58 2.00
CA GLU A 63 -11.39 -7.99 2.07
C GLU A 63 -10.41 -8.85 2.85
N SER A 64 -9.22 -8.33 3.15
CA SER A 64 -8.17 -9.10 3.83
C SER A 64 -8.50 -9.34 5.31
N ARG A 65 -7.94 -10.44 5.85
CA ARG A 65 -8.10 -10.84 7.24
C ARG A 65 -6.77 -11.34 7.80
N PHE A 66 -5.75 -10.51 7.72
CA PHE A 66 -4.42 -10.88 8.21
C PHE A 66 -4.31 -10.64 9.71
N GLU A 67 -3.51 -11.44 10.39
CA GLU A 67 -3.22 -11.23 11.80
C GLU A 67 -2.19 -10.14 12.04
N LEU A 68 -1.20 -10.05 11.14
CA LEU A 68 -0.06 -9.14 11.30
C LEU A 68 -0.06 -8.03 10.25
N VAL A 69 0.27 -6.82 10.69
CA VAL A 69 0.47 -5.68 9.80
C VAL A 69 1.58 -5.95 8.79
N GLU A 70 2.63 -6.66 9.21
CA GLU A 70 3.75 -7.08 8.35
C GLU A 70 3.26 -7.94 7.18
N THR A 71 2.34 -8.87 7.45
CA THR A 71 1.77 -9.73 6.40
C THR A 71 0.98 -8.91 5.41
N LEU A 72 0.17 -7.98 5.91
CA LEU A 72 -0.59 -7.07 5.05
C LEU A 72 0.34 -6.27 4.15
N ALA A 73 1.41 -5.70 4.71
CA ALA A 73 2.39 -4.92 3.94
C ALA A 73 3.04 -5.76 2.83
N GLU A 74 3.51 -6.96 3.15
CA GLU A 74 4.13 -7.85 2.16
C GLU A 74 3.17 -8.25 1.05
N ARG A 75 1.94 -8.57 1.40
CA ARG A 75 0.94 -8.97 0.40
C ARG A 75 0.53 -7.82 -0.51
N CYS A 76 0.40 -6.63 0.03
CA CYS A 76 0.15 -5.43 -0.79
C CYS A 76 1.30 -5.16 -1.75
N ALA A 77 2.54 -5.27 -1.28
CA ALA A 77 3.71 -5.05 -2.12
C ALA A 77 3.78 -6.09 -3.25
N ALA A 78 3.54 -7.35 -2.95
CA ALA A 78 3.54 -8.42 -3.94
C ALA A 78 2.47 -8.19 -5.01
N LEU A 79 1.26 -7.83 -4.60
CA LEU A 79 0.15 -7.55 -5.51
C LEU A 79 0.49 -6.41 -6.48
N LEU A 80 1.07 -5.34 -5.97
CA LEU A 80 1.41 -4.17 -6.78
C LEU A 80 2.51 -4.50 -7.79
N ARG A 81 3.52 -5.26 -7.38
CA ARG A 81 4.60 -5.66 -8.26
C ARG A 81 4.12 -6.63 -9.34
N GLU A 82 3.28 -7.58 -8.97
CA GLU A 82 2.78 -8.60 -9.90
C GLU A 82 1.73 -8.06 -10.87
N GLU A 83 0.73 -7.32 -10.36
CA GLU A 83 -0.38 -6.86 -11.20
C GLU A 83 -0.06 -5.59 -12.00
N PHE A 84 0.77 -4.70 -11.46
CA PHE A 84 1.06 -3.41 -12.10
C PHE A 84 2.49 -3.30 -12.62
N GLY A 85 3.30 -4.34 -12.41
CA GLY A 85 4.68 -4.34 -12.89
C GLY A 85 5.54 -3.24 -12.28
N ILE A 86 5.25 -2.81 -11.06
CA ILE A 86 5.99 -1.75 -10.40
C ILE A 86 7.38 -2.26 -10.03
N PRO A 87 8.46 -1.65 -10.57
CA PRO A 87 9.82 -2.17 -10.37
C PRO A 87 10.36 -1.97 -8.97
N TRP A 88 9.92 -0.90 -8.31
CA TRP A 88 10.32 -0.58 -6.95
C TRP A 88 9.19 0.14 -6.23
N LEU A 89 9.02 -0.18 -4.95
CA LEU A 89 8.08 0.54 -4.11
C LEU A 89 8.57 0.61 -2.66
N ARG A 90 8.10 1.63 -1.97
CA ARG A 90 8.21 1.76 -0.52
C ARG A 90 6.79 1.94 0.00
N LEU A 91 6.38 1.04 0.89
CA LEU A 91 5.03 1.01 1.42
C LEU A 91 5.04 1.15 2.93
N SER A 92 4.25 2.07 3.43
CA SER A 92 3.97 2.25 4.86
C SER A 92 2.55 1.79 5.14
N VAL A 93 2.39 0.90 6.11
CA VAL A 93 1.08 0.47 6.60
C VAL A 93 0.97 0.90 8.05
N ASN A 94 0.03 1.78 8.33
CA ASN A 94 -0.20 2.37 9.63
C ASN A 94 -1.50 1.84 10.21
N LYS A 95 -1.41 1.09 11.31
CA LYS A 95 -2.57 0.60 12.05
C LYS A 95 -2.85 1.56 13.20
N ILE A 96 -3.88 2.37 13.04
CA ILE A 96 -4.20 3.44 13.99
C ILE A 96 -4.80 2.88 15.27
N GLY A 97 -4.29 3.34 16.42
CA GLY A 97 -4.83 2.95 17.72
C GLY A 97 -4.48 1.53 18.16
N ALA A 98 -3.46 0.92 17.55
CA ALA A 98 -3.11 -0.49 17.82
C ALA A 98 -2.59 -0.73 19.24
N VAL A 99 -1.95 0.26 19.85
CA VAL A 99 -1.32 0.13 21.18
C VAL A 99 -1.74 1.30 22.07
N SER A 100 -2.16 0.97 23.28
CA SER A 100 -2.48 1.98 24.28
C SER A 100 -1.24 2.83 24.60
N GLY A 101 -1.38 4.15 24.55
CA GLY A 101 -0.30 5.10 24.78
C GLY A 101 0.48 5.49 23.53
N ALA A 102 0.23 4.82 22.41
CA ALA A 102 0.77 5.21 21.12
C ALA A 102 -0.38 5.59 20.17
N ALA A 103 -0.14 6.59 19.32
CA ALA A 103 -1.14 7.02 18.34
C ALA A 103 -1.37 5.94 17.26
N ASP A 104 -0.29 5.25 16.87
CA ASP A 104 -0.34 4.28 15.80
C ASP A 104 0.86 3.30 15.88
N VAL A 105 0.79 2.26 15.04
CA VAL A 105 1.91 1.35 14.78
C VAL A 105 2.12 1.29 13.28
N VAL A 106 3.33 1.55 12.84
CA VAL A 106 3.67 1.65 11.41
C VAL A 106 4.70 0.61 11.03
N VAL A 107 4.45 -0.10 9.94
CA VAL A 107 5.42 -0.97 9.28
C VAL A 107 5.77 -0.35 7.93
N ILE A 108 7.07 -0.20 7.66
CA ILE A 108 7.56 0.35 6.40
C ILE A 108 8.43 -0.69 5.73
N ILE A 109 8.14 -1.03 4.48
CA ILE A 109 8.92 -1.97 3.69
C ILE A 109 9.30 -1.35 2.35
N GLU A 110 10.44 -1.79 1.80
CA GLU A 110 10.85 -1.50 0.43
C GLU A 110 11.01 -2.82 -0.30
N ARG A 111 10.54 -2.85 -1.56
CA ARG A 111 10.64 -4.05 -2.40
C ARG A 111 10.98 -3.65 -3.83
N GLY A 112 11.78 -4.50 -4.47
CA GLY A 112 12.28 -4.24 -5.82
C GLY A 112 13.54 -3.40 -5.83
N GLU A 113 13.95 -2.94 -7.00
CA GLU A 113 15.15 -2.14 -7.20
C GLU A 113 14.82 -0.82 -7.85
N ARG A 114 15.36 0.26 -7.28
CA ARG A 114 15.31 1.57 -7.93
C ARG A 114 16.14 1.52 -9.20
N SER A 115 15.54 1.93 -10.30
CA SER A 115 16.24 1.97 -11.58
C SER A 115 16.97 3.30 -11.77
N GLY A 116 18.02 3.23 -12.54
CA GLY A 116 18.71 4.39 -13.12
C GLY A 116 19.16 5.42 -12.11
N GLY A 117 20.30 5.74 -11.92
CA GLY A 117 20.84 6.87 -11.22
C GLY A 117 20.21 7.24 -9.88
N ALA A 118 19.46 6.37 -9.38
CA ALA A 118 18.85 6.63 -8.09
C ALA A 118 19.95 6.75 -7.04
#